data_c8d2fb01650701ec3ca18af80efb0074
#
_entry.id   c8d2fb01650701ec3ca18af80efb0074
#
_cell.length_a   1.000
_cell.length_b   1.000
_cell.length_c   1.000
_cell.angle_alpha   90.00
_cell.angle_beta   90.00
_cell.angle_gamma   90.00
#
_symmetry.space_group_name_H-M   'P 1'
#
loop_
_entity.id
_entity.type
_entity.pdbx_description
1 polymer ?
#
loop_
_entity_poly.entity_id
_entity_poly.type
_entity_poly.pdbx_seq_one_letter_code
_entity_poly.pdbx_strand_id
1 'polypeptide(L)'
;MKVCPSYRLPSNVNTTTPNCYAVIASDAELLKKSSSGGVFSLLAKKAFEQQGAVGGAAWKEDLSVEHILIDQESDMPKLRKSKYLQSYLGNIDAQVKKRLQQGQFVLFSGCPCQIAGLRAYLGKDYENLITIDLLCGNSPSAGFFQKYLQDAFGDQVASYEFRNKAQGWNSDCVSIQLKSGEQIIRRGKAEDAYQSVYHNHTMCPPHCQNCKYQQLPRFGDITIGDFWGISKRMPEFDYTKGVSVVICNNEKGQAFFDQISEQEFTLKKEVPLKWIGGNGYALEGKHNYASPYRDAFFDKVRTEPFAKAVKLAFDQQNLGAIPSEFLNPLQFHSQQIGFQYDLYTWEQHLDSSMTRATIASLSSIYNWF
;
A
#
# COMPACT_ATOMS: atom_id res chain seq x y z
N MET A 1 -26.05 10.87 -2.94
CA MET A 1 -25.18 11.26 -4.08
C MET A 1 -24.34 12.53 -3.85
N LYS A 2 -24.71 13.44 -2.95
CA LYS A 2 -23.97 14.71 -2.70
C LYS A 2 -22.53 14.52 -2.18
N VAL A 3 -22.24 13.40 -1.57
CA VAL A 3 -20.94 13.09 -0.91
C VAL A 3 -20.10 12.05 -1.65
N CYS A 4 -20.60 11.50 -2.76
CA CYS A 4 -19.87 10.46 -3.48
C CYS A 4 -18.67 11.07 -4.21
N PRO A 5 -17.42 10.68 -3.90
CA PRO A 5 -16.22 11.25 -4.50
C PRO A 5 -16.11 10.99 -6.01
N SER A 6 -16.78 9.95 -6.52
CA SER A 6 -16.80 9.67 -7.98
C SER A 6 -17.62 10.69 -8.77
N TYR A 7 -18.62 11.31 -8.15
CA TYR A 7 -19.51 12.27 -8.81
C TYR A 7 -19.03 13.71 -8.68
N ARG A 8 -18.54 14.10 -7.51
CA ARG A 8 -18.15 15.47 -7.22
C ARG A 8 -16.84 15.50 -6.44
N LEU A 9 -15.84 16.17 -7.00
CA LEU A 9 -14.65 16.55 -6.25
C LEU A 9 -15.08 17.61 -5.21
N PRO A 10 -14.84 17.40 -3.92
CA PRO A 10 -15.01 18.45 -2.94
C PRO A 10 -14.03 19.59 -3.22
N SER A 11 -14.35 20.80 -2.77
CA SER A 11 -13.39 21.89 -2.78
C SER A 11 -12.15 21.48 -2.01
N ASN A 12 -10.98 21.78 -2.57
CA ASN A 12 -9.70 21.49 -1.94
C ASN A 12 -8.92 22.79 -1.81
N VAL A 13 -8.57 23.13 -0.57
CA VAL A 13 -7.84 24.36 -0.21
C VAL A 13 -6.38 24.11 0.12
N ASN A 14 -5.91 22.86 0.00
CA ASN A 14 -4.53 22.50 0.26
C ASN A 14 -3.59 23.09 -0.80
N THR A 15 -2.32 23.26 -0.44
CA THR A 15 -1.32 23.83 -1.33
C THR A 15 -0.88 22.85 -2.44
N THR A 16 -0.49 23.38 -3.58
CA THR A 16 0.15 22.64 -4.67
C THR A 16 1.68 22.52 -4.48
N THR A 17 2.23 23.22 -3.48
CA THR A 17 3.67 23.23 -3.15
C THR A 17 3.89 22.83 -1.69
N PRO A 18 3.50 21.60 -1.31
CA PRO A 18 3.61 21.12 0.08
C PRO A 18 5.06 20.82 0.46
N ASN A 19 5.36 20.89 1.76
CA ASN A 19 6.63 20.42 2.31
C ASN A 19 6.68 18.87 2.26
N CYS A 20 7.85 18.35 1.90
CA CYS A 20 8.06 16.91 1.75
C CYS A 20 9.25 16.45 2.58
N TYR A 21 9.10 15.32 3.27
CA TYR A 21 10.10 14.77 4.17
C TYR A 21 10.38 13.30 3.88
N ALA A 22 11.66 12.90 4.02
CA ALA A 22 12.07 11.51 4.17
C ALA A 22 12.14 11.18 5.66
N VAL A 23 11.49 10.10 6.10
CA VAL A 23 11.30 9.79 7.52
C VAL A 23 11.58 8.32 7.82
N ILE A 24 12.39 8.09 8.87
CA ILE A 24 12.60 6.79 9.51
C ILE A 24 12.43 6.96 11.02
N ALA A 25 11.52 6.22 11.63
CA ALA A 25 11.36 6.20 13.07
C ALA A 25 12.61 5.63 13.77
N SER A 26 12.92 6.07 15.00
CA SER A 26 14.06 5.57 15.76
C SER A 26 13.79 4.23 16.45
N ASP A 27 12.53 3.94 16.78
CA ASP A 27 12.13 2.70 17.45
C ASP A 27 12.16 1.51 16.47
N ALA A 28 13.08 0.57 16.69
CA ALA A 28 13.28 -0.61 15.86
C ALA A 28 12.07 -1.57 15.86
N GLU A 29 11.38 -1.72 16.99
CA GLU A 29 10.19 -2.57 17.09
C GLU A 29 8.99 -1.94 16.37
N LEU A 30 8.83 -0.62 16.43
CA LEU A 30 7.84 0.11 15.65
C LEU A 30 8.12 -0.05 14.15
N LEU A 31 9.39 0.09 13.72
CA LEU A 31 9.80 -0.09 12.32
C LEU A 31 9.49 -1.51 11.81
N LYS A 32 9.78 -2.55 12.60
CA LYS A 32 9.48 -3.94 12.26
C LYS A 32 7.98 -4.17 12.06
N LYS A 33 7.15 -3.54 12.89
CA LYS A 33 5.69 -3.62 12.85
C LYS A 33 5.05 -2.69 11.81
N SER A 34 5.83 -1.91 11.06
CA SER A 34 5.36 -0.95 10.05
C SER A 34 5.66 -1.43 8.64
N SER A 35 4.86 -1.01 7.65
CA SER A 35 5.12 -1.30 6.23
C SER A 35 6.33 -0.53 5.69
N SER A 36 6.57 0.68 6.19
CA SER A 36 7.60 1.60 5.73
C SER A 36 8.41 2.16 6.92
N GLY A 37 8.75 3.45 6.92
CA GLY A 37 9.53 4.15 7.94
C GLY A 37 8.80 4.46 9.26
N GLY A 38 7.58 3.97 9.48
CA GLY A 38 6.91 3.99 10.79
C GLY A 38 6.09 5.25 11.11
N VAL A 39 6.04 6.23 10.22
CA VAL A 39 5.43 7.56 10.49
C VAL A 39 3.96 7.49 10.91
N PHE A 40 3.15 6.57 10.36
CA PHE A 40 1.75 6.43 10.77
C PHE A 40 1.61 6.14 12.27
N SER A 41 2.46 5.27 12.81
CA SER A 41 2.44 4.95 14.24
C SER A 41 2.89 6.13 15.11
N LEU A 42 3.85 6.96 14.65
CA LEU A 42 4.27 8.17 15.36
C LEU A 42 3.14 9.22 15.40
N LEU A 43 2.46 9.44 14.27
CA LEU A 43 1.30 10.35 14.19
C LEU A 43 0.15 9.84 15.06
N ALA A 44 -0.11 8.53 15.06
CA ALA A 44 -1.15 7.93 15.91
C ALA A 44 -0.85 8.09 17.40
N LYS A 45 0.42 7.93 17.82
CA LYS A 45 0.86 8.20 19.19
C LYS A 45 0.51 9.64 19.61
N LYS A 46 0.77 10.64 18.75
CA LYS A 46 0.41 12.03 19.03
C LYS A 46 -1.11 12.25 19.16
N ALA A 47 -1.91 11.49 18.41
CA ALA A 47 -3.36 11.55 18.58
C ALA A 47 -3.81 10.95 19.93
N PHE A 48 -3.23 9.83 20.38
CA PHE A 48 -3.52 9.24 21.69
C PHE A 48 -3.06 10.12 22.86
N GLU A 49 -1.93 10.81 22.74
CA GLU A 49 -1.47 11.79 23.75
C GLU A 49 -2.51 12.91 23.96
N GLN A 50 -3.34 13.20 22.95
CA GLN A 50 -4.47 14.15 23.02
C GLN A 50 -5.80 13.46 23.38
N GLN A 51 -5.78 12.22 23.88
CA GLN A 51 -6.98 11.41 24.14
C GLN A 51 -7.88 11.24 22.90
N GLY A 52 -7.26 11.31 21.72
CA GLY A 52 -7.92 11.22 20.42
C GLY A 52 -8.21 9.78 20.00
N ALA A 53 -9.09 9.65 19.01
CA ALA A 53 -9.34 8.40 18.29
C ALA A 53 -8.50 8.35 17.01
N VAL A 54 -8.07 7.14 16.63
CA VAL A 54 -7.34 6.90 15.38
C VAL A 54 -8.18 6.02 14.47
N GLY A 55 -8.40 6.47 13.22
CA GLY A 55 -9.15 5.77 12.20
C GLY A 55 -8.26 5.20 11.11
N GLY A 56 -8.58 4.00 10.63
CA GLY A 56 -7.88 3.37 9.54
C GLY A 56 -8.44 2.00 9.16
N ALA A 57 -7.85 1.41 8.12
CA ALA A 57 -8.25 0.10 7.60
C ALA A 57 -7.75 -1.03 8.51
N ALA A 58 -8.64 -1.94 8.88
CA ALA A 58 -8.36 -3.11 9.72
C ALA A 58 -8.85 -4.40 9.05
N TRP A 59 -8.17 -5.52 9.35
CA TRP A 59 -8.64 -6.84 8.97
C TRP A 59 -9.85 -7.25 9.83
N LYS A 60 -10.82 -7.90 9.19
CA LYS A 60 -11.86 -8.67 9.85
C LYS A 60 -11.44 -10.15 9.95
N GLU A 61 -12.18 -10.92 10.73
CA GLU A 61 -11.95 -12.36 10.89
C GLU A 61 -12.05 -13.15 9.58
N ASP A 62 -12.89 -12.69 8.65
CA ASP A 62 -13.07 -13.27 7.32
C ASP A 62 -12.02 -12.81 6.30
N LEU A 63 -10.97 -12.12 6.75
CA LEU A 63 -9.94 -11.51 5.90
C LEU A 63 -10.48 -10.50 4.87
N SER A 64 -11.66 -9.94 5.09
CA SER A 64 -12.07 -8.69 4.47
C SER A 64 -11.49 -7.50 5.25
N VAL A 65 -11.57 -6.30 4.68
CA VAL A 65 -11.03 -5.09 5.31
C VAL A 65 -12.16 -4.09 5.54
N GLU A 66 -12.17 -3.50 6.72
CA GLU A 66 -13.07 -2.39 7.05
C GLU A 66 -12.31 -1.23 7.70
N HIS A 67 -12.91 -0.04 7.67
CA HIS A 67 -12.42 1.09 8.47
C HIS A 67 -13.03 1.05 9.86
N ILE A 68 -12.16 1.21 10.86
CA ILE A 68 -12.54 1.29 12.27
C ILE A 68 -11.92 2.50 12.93
N LEU A 69 -12.48 2.92 14.07
CA LEU A 69 -11.86 3.83 15.04
C LEU A 69 -11.34 3.02 16.22
N ILE A 70 -10.15 3.36 16.70
CA ILE A 70 -9.58 2.84 17.93
C ILE A 70 -9.28 4.00 18.89
N ASP A 71 -9.46 3.77 20.18
CA ASP A 71 -9.29 4.79 21.23
C ASP A 71 -8.02 4.54 22.08
N GLN A 72 -7.30 3.44 21.85
CA GLN A 72 -6.15 3.04 22.66
C GLN A 72 -4.96 2.60 21.79
N GLU A 73 -3.77 2.95 22.23
CA GLU A 73 -2.53 2.58 21.52
C GLU A 73 -2.33 1.06 21.43
N SER A 74 -2.82 0.29 22.42
CA SER A 74 -2.80 -1.18 22.40
C SER A 74 -3.52 -1.79 21.18
N ASP A 75 -4.47 -1.06 20.57
CA ASP A 75 -5.21 -1.48 19.39
C ASP A 75 -4.51 -1.13 18.06
N MET A 76 -3.41 -0.38 18.09
CA MET A 76 -2.64 -0.01 16.88
C MET A 76 -2.26 -1.18 15.95
N PRO A 77 -1.98 -2.40 16.45
CA PRO A 77 -1.73 -3.54 15.56
C PRO A 77 -2.84 -3.80 14.53
N LYS A 78 -4.10 -3.47 14.85
CA LYS A 78 -5.25 -3.63 13.93
C LYS A 78 -5.13 -2.72 12.69
N LEU A 79 -4.58 -1.52 12.85
CA LEU A 79 -4.48 -0.51 11.78
C LEU A 79 -3.16 -0.56 11.02
N ARG A 80 -2.09 -1.11 11.61
CA ARG A 80 -0.77 -1.21 11.00
C ARG A 80 -0.79 -2.12 9.77
N LYS A 81 0.24 -1.98 8.95
CA LYS A 81 0.49 -2.74 7.72
C LYS A 81 -0.50 -2.41 6.59
N SER A 82 0.02 -2.46 5.37
CA SER A 82 -0.77 -2.20 4.16
C SER A 82 -1.75 -3.33 3.88
N LYS A 83 -2.92 -2.99 3.36
CA LYS A 83 -3.94 -3.92 2.92
C LYS A 83 -4.32 -3.54 1.49
N TYR A 84 -3.87 -4.32 0.51
CA TYR A 84 -3.99 -3.97 -0.91
C TYR A 84 -5.31 -4.43 -1.53
N LEU A 85 -6.42 -4.07 -0.89
CA LEU A 85 -7.78 -4.30 -1.35
C LEU A 85 -8.71 -3.23 -0.80
N GLN A 86 -9.91 -3.13 -1.38
CA GLN A 86 -10.93 -2.19 -0.90
C GLN A 86 -11.34 -2.50 0.53
N SER A 87 -11.41 -1.45 1.34
CA SER A 87 -11.99 -1.50 2.68
C SER A 87 -13.44 -1.05 2.67
N TYR A 88 -14.26 -1.71 3.46
CA TYR A 88 -15.64 -1.30 3.71
C TYR A 88 -15.66 -0.12 4.67
N LEU A 89 -16.30 0.97 4.27
CA LEU A 89 -16.41 2.18 5.11
C LEU A 89 -17.60 2.11 6.08
N GLY A 90 -18.66 1.41 5.71
CA GLY A 90 -19.87 1.31 6.54
C GLY A 90 -20.39 2.68 6.95
N ASN A 91 -20.47 2.89 8.26
CA ASN A 91 -20.90 4.15 8.88
C ASN A 91 -19.76 4.94 9.54
N ILE A 92 -18.51 4.67 9.17
CA ILE A 92 -17.32 5.26 9.81
C ILE A 92 -17.34 6.79 9.75
N ASP A 93 -17.78 7.38 8.63
CA ASP A 93 -17.89 8.83 8.48
C ASP A 93 -18.82 9.45 9.51
N ALA A 94 -19.93 8.77 9.84
CA ALA A 94 -20.87 9.20 10.87
C ALA A 94 -20.27 9.07 12.28
N GLN A 95 -19.50 8.01 12.52
CA GLN A 95 -18.78 7.82 13.79
C GLN A 95 -17.73 8.91 13.98
N VAL A 96 -16.92 9.20 12.95
CA VAL A 96 -15.95 10.31 12.97
C VAL A 96 -16.66 11.62 13.28
N LYS A 97 -17.74 11.96 12.55
CA LYS A 97 -18.50 13.19 12.78
C LYS A 97 -19.00 13.30 14.22
N LYS A 98 -19.53 12.21 14.78
CA LYS A 98 -20.00 12.17 16.17
C LYS A 98 -18.89 12.49 17.17
N ARG A 99 -17.70 11.87 17.00
CA ARG A 99 -16.53 12.10 17.87
C ARG A 99 -16.08 13.58 17.81
N LEU A 100 -15.97 14.12 16.59
CA LEU A 100 -15.60 15.52 16.36
C LEU A 100 -16.58 16.50 17.02
N GLN A 101 -17.89 16.24 16.92
CA GLN A 101 -18.93 17.06 17.55
C GLN A 101 -18.91 16.97 19.08
N GLN A 102 -18.40 15.91 19.65
CA GLN A 102 -18.17 15.73 21.08
C GLN A 102 -16.85 16.36 21.57
N GLY A 103 -16.11 17.03 20.68
CA GLY A 103 -14.82 17.67 20.99
C GLY A 103 -13.64 16.73 21.02
N GLN A 104 -13.81 15.43 20.72
CA GLN A 104 -12.70 14.49 20.67
C GLN A 104 -11.82 14.75 19.45
N PHE A 105 -10.50 14.67 19.64
CA PHE A 105 -9.55 14.70 18.52
C PHE A 105 -9.63 13.41 17.70
N VAL A 106 -9.58 13.51 16.38
CA VAL A 106 -9.58 12.35 15.48
C VAL A 106 -8.43 12.46 14.48
N LEU A 107 -7.61 11.42 14.40
CA LEU A 107 -6.68 11.19 13.31
C LEU A 107 -7.29 10.13 12.39
N PHE A 108 -7.59 10.46 11.14
CA PHE A 108 -8.24 9.53 10.21
C PHE A 108 -7.39 9.29 8.96
N SER A 109 -7.06 8.02 8.68
CA SER A 109 -6.27 7.63 7.51
C SER A 109 -7.11 6.85 6.50
N GLY A 110 -6.84 7.06 5.20
CA GLY A 110 -7.51 6.35 4.12
C GLY A 110 -6.90 6.64 2.75
N CYS A 111 -7.42 6.00 1.71
CA CYS A 111 -7.08 6.40 0.34
C CYS A 111 -7.56 7.84 0.07
N PRO A 112 -6.93 8.57 -0.87
CA PRO A 112 -7.30 9.98 -1.13
C PRO A 112 -8.78 10.19 -1.45
N CYS A 113 -9.40 9.24 -2.17
CA CYS A 113 -10.84 9.29 -2.47
C CYS A 113 -11.71 9.07 -1.22
N GLN A 114 -11.24 8.29 -0.24
CA GLN A 114 -11.93 8.09 1.05
C GLN A 114 -11.85 9.34 1.91
N ILE A 115 -10.68 9.99 1.97
CA ILE A 115 -10.50 11.28 2.66
C ILE A 115 -11.37 12.36 2.04
N ALA A 116 -11.40 12.43 0.69
CA ALA A 116 -12.28 13.36 -0.01
C ALA A 116 -13.77 13.10 0.27
N GLY A 117 -14.16 11.82 0.37
CA GLY A 117 -15.51 11.40 0.76
C GLY A 117 -15.87 11.83 2.18
N LEU A 118 -14.98 11.59 3.13
CA LEU A 118 -15.14 12.02 4.54
C LEU A 118 -15.31 13.54 4.62
N ARG A 119 -14.42 14.33 3.99
CA ARG A 119 -14.52 15.80 3.98
C ARG A 119 -15.85 16.27 3.38
N ALA A 120 -16.28 15.65 2.28
CA ALA A 120 -17.59 15.96 1.67
C ALA A 120 -18.76 15.61 2.59
N TYR A 121 -18.67 14.52 3.35
CA TYR A 121 -19.68 14.13 4.34
C TYR A 121 -19.74 15.08 5.54
N LEU A 122 -18.59 15.50 6.03
CA LEU A 122 -18.50 16.45 7.15
C LEU A 122 -19.05 17.82 6.78
N GLY A 123 -18.83 18.28 5.55
CA GLY A 123 -19.37 19.51 4.98
C GLY A 123 -18.74 20.80 5.50
N LYS A 124 -17.80 20.69 6.44
CA LYS A 124 -16.98 21.79 6.99
C LYS A 124 -15.67 21.24 7.54
N ASP A 125 -14.71 22.11 7.74
CA ASP A 125 -13.49 21.77 8.45
C ASP A 125 -13.71 21.69 9.95
N TYR A 126 -12.90 20.84 10.61
CA TYR A 126 -12.87 20.66 12.05
C TYR A 126 -11.43 20.79 12.52
N GLU A 127 -11.19 21.68 13.51
CA GLU A 127 -9.85 21.89 14.10
C GLU A 127 -9.32 20.62 14.79
N ASN A 128 -10.21 19.83 15.38
CA ASN A 128 -9.89 18.56 16.05
C ASN A 128 -9.88 17.34 15.11
N LEU A 129 -9.69 17.53 13.80
CA LEU A 129 -9.53 16.47 12.81
C LEU A 129 -8.21 16.64 12.07
N ILE A 130 -7.38 15.62 12.07
CA ILE A 130 -6.26 15.46 11.12
C ILE A 130 -6.57 14.30 10.19
N THR A 131 -6.46 14.55 8.90
CA THR A 131 -6.65 13.53 7.86
C THR A 131 -5.31 13.15 7.21
N ILE A 132 -5.10 11.82 7.07
CA ILE A 132 -3.94 11.26 6.38
C ILE A 132 -4.42 10.57 5.12
N ASP A 133 -3.98 11.02 3.95
CA ASP A 133 -4.16 10.25 2.73
C ASP A 133 -2.89 9.50 2.32
N LEU A 134 -3.06 8.42 1.57
CA LEU A 134 -1.99 7.54 1.14
C LEU A 134 -1.55 7.87 -0.30
N LEU A 135 -0.27 7.64 -0.63
CA LEU A 135 0.16 7.51 -2.02
C LEU A 135 -0.41 6.19 -2.56
N CYS A 136 -1.60 6.25 -3.11
CA CYS A 136 -2.40 5.09 -3.50
C CYS A 136 -2.31 4.84 -5.00
N GLY A 137 -1.87 3.65 -5.41
CA GLY A 137 -1.83 3.22 -6.80
C GLY A 137 -3.20 2.75 -7.32
N ASN A 138 -3.80 1.82 -6.61
CA ASN A 138 -5.14 1.30 -6.88
C ASN A 138 -5.69 0.58 -5.65
N SER A 139 -6.99 0.23 -5.69
CA SER A 139 -7.66 -0.51 -4.63
C SER A 139 -8.62 -1.55 -5.25
N PRO A 140 -8.15 -2.79 -5.51
CA PRO A 140 -8.95 -3.84 -6.10
C PRO A 140 -10.12 -4.26 -5.22
N SER A 141 -11.15 -4.84 -5.84
CA SER A 141 -12.28 -5.41 -5.10
C SER A 141 -11.82 -6.49 -4.12
N ALA A 142 -12.39 -6.47 -2.91
CA ALA A 142 -12.17 -7.51 -1.90
C ALA A 142 -12.52 -8.93 -2.43
N GLY A 143 -13.48 -9.04 -3.37
CA GLY A 143 -13.85 -10.31 -3.98
C GLY A 143 -12.70 -11.00 -4.72
N PHE A 144 -11.76 -10.27 -5.32
CA PHE A 144 -10.57 -10.88 -5.92
C PHE A 144 -9.65 -11.49 -4.87
N PHE A 145 -9.48 -10.85 -3.73
CA PHE A 145 -8.66 -11.37 -2.65
C PHE A 145 -9.28 -12.60 -2.02
N GLN A 146 -10.59 -12.57 -1.78
CA GLN A 146 -11.34 -13.73 -1.26
C GLN A 146 -11.24 -14.92 -2.22
N LYS A 147 -11.43 -14.69 -3.52
CA LYS A 147 -11.27 -15.74 -4.52
C LYS A 147 -9.85 -16.32 -4.54
N TYR A 148 -8.83 -15.44 -4.49
CA TYR A 148 -7.44 -15.89 -4.42
C TYR A 148 -7.19 -16.78 -3.19
N LEU A 149 -7.63 -16.36 -2.00
CA LEU A 149 -7.47 -17.14 -0.78
C LEU A 149 -8.18 -18.48 -0.87
N GLN A 150 -9.43 -18.46 -1.31
CA GLN A 150 -10.25 -19.68 -1.43
C GLN A 150 -9.63 -20.67 -2.43
N ASP A 151 -9.19 -20.20 -3.59
CA ASP A 151 -8.63 -21.06 -4.64
C ASP A 151 -7.24 -21.61 -4.27
N ALA A 152 -6.44 -20.84 -3.52
CA ALA A 152 -5.06 -21.21 -3.18
C ALA A 152 -4.93 -21.98 -1.87
N PHE A 153 -5.81 -21.72 -0.89
CA PHE A 153 -5.65 -22.21 0.48
C PHE A 153 -6.95 -22.74 1.10
N GLY A 154 -8.09 -22.61 0.43
CA GLY A 154 -9.41 -22.89 1.02
C GLY A 154 -9.67 -21.95 2.21
N ASP A 155 -10.09 -22.52 3.32
CA ASP A 155 -10.35 -21.82 4.59
C ASP A 155 -9.15 -21.82 5.57
N GLN A 156 -7.95 -22.22 5.10
CA GLN A 156 -6.81 -22.48 5.96
C GLN A 156 -6.05 -21.23 6.40
N VAL A 157 -6.28 -20.06 5.78
CA VAL A 157 -5.55 -18.83 6.12
C VAL A 157 -6.09 -18.22 7.40
N ALA A 158 -5.19 -17.99 8.37
CA ALA A 158 -5.48 -17.27 9.62
C ALA A 158 -5.16 -15.78 9.51
N SER A 159 -4.07 -15.41 8.82
CA SER A 159 -3.72 -14.02 8.56
C SER A 159 -2.88 -13.86 7.30
N TYR A 160 -2.94 -12.67 6.70
CA TYR A 160 -2.18 -12.30 5.51
C TYR A 160 -1.55 -10.92 5.68
N GLU A 161 -0.24 -10.85 5.49
CA GLU A 161 0.53 -9.61 5.57
C GLU A 161 1.13 -9.28 4.20
N PHE A 162 0.65 -8.22 3.56
CA PHE A 162 1.10 -7.79 2.22
C PHE A 162 2.52 -7.22 2.18
N ARG A 163 3.02 -6.71 3.30
CA ARG A 163 4.31 -6.03 3.40
C ARG A 163 5.09 -6.57 4.59
N ASN A 164 5.63 -7.78 4.42
CA ASN A 164 6.52 -8.40 5.39
C ASN A 164 7.98 -8.00 5.11
N LYS A 165 8.72 -7.64 6.17
CA LYS A 165 10.13 -7.21 6.07
C LYS A 165 11.14 -8.32 6.35
N ALA A 166 10.74 -9.59 6.32
CA ALA A 166 11.64 -10.72 6.60
C ALA A 166 12.89 -10.76 5.70
N GLN A 167 12.76 -10.29 4.47
CA GLN A 167 13.86 -10.18 3.50
C GLN A 167 14.22 -8.70 3.18
N GLY A 168 13.95 -7.79 4.10
CA GLY A 168 14.14 -6.35 3.93
C GLY A 168 12.92 -5.63 3.35
N TRP A 169 12.94 -4.30 3.44
CA TRP A 169 11.82 -3.47 3.00
C TRP A 169 11.54 -3.53 1.50
N ASN A 170 12.61 -3.60 0.69
CA ASN A 170 12.51 -3.63 -0.79
C ASN A 170 12.09 -4.99 -1.35
N SER A 171 12.04 -6.04 -0.52
CA SER A 171 11.76 -7.41 -0.98
C SER A 171 10.32 -7.64 -1.42
N ASP A 172 9.40 -6.72 -1.05
CA ASP A 172 7.96 -6.83 -1.35
C ASP A 172 7.33 -8.17 -0.91
N CYS A 173 7.89 -8.77 0.17
CA CYS A 173 7.44 -10.06 0.66
C CYS A 173 6.04 -10.01 1.25
N VAL A 174 5.29 -11.09 1.03
CA VAL A 174 4.05 -11.41 1.75
C VAL A 174 4.32 -12.49 2.80
N SER A 175 3.60 -12.44 3.91
CA SER A 175 3.58 -13.51 4.91
C SER A 175 2.15 -14.00 5.08
N ILE A 176 1.97 -15.31 4.99
CA ILE A 176 0.68 -15.98 5.10
C ILE A 176 0.78 -16.94 6.29
N GLN A 177 -0.05 -16.72 7.31
CA GLN A 177 -0.15 -17.61 8.45
C GLN A 177 -1.34 -18.54 8.25
N LEU A 178 -1.10 -19.86 8.29
CA LEU A 178 -2.16 -20.85 8.23
C LEU A 178 -2.71 -21.15 9.63
N LYS A 179 -3.94 -21.65 9.69
CA LYS A 179 -4.60 -22.11 10.93
C LYS A 179 -3.89 -23.31 11.57
N SER A 180 -3.10 -24.05 10.78
CA SER A 180 -2.22 -25.12 11.27
C SER A 180 -1.04 -24.62 12.12
N GLY A 181 -0.75 -23.32 12.09
CA GLY A 181 0.45 -22.73 12.68
C GLY A 181 1.60 -22.59 11.69
N GLU A 182 1.47 -23.09 10.48
CA GLU A 182 2.47 -22.96 9.42
C GLU A 182 2.51 -21.53 8.88
N GLN A 183 3.73 -21.00 8.64
CA GLN A 183 3.95 -19.71 8.03
C GLN A 183 4.58 -19.85 6.65
N ILE A 184 3.98 -19.23 5.66
CA ILE A 184 4.46 -19.18 4.28
C ILE A 184 4.95 -17.76 4.00
N ILE A 185 6.19 -17.62 3.53
CA ILE A 185 6.75 -16.34 3.06
C ILE A 185 6.98 -16.45 1.56
N ARG A 186 6.47 -15.46 0.79
CA ARG A 186 6.65 -15.38 -0.66
C ARG A 186 7.21 -14.01 -1.05
N ARG A 187 8.04 -13.98 -2.08
CA ARG A 187 8.46 -12.72 -2.72
C ARG A 187 7.30 -12.18 -3.55
N GLY A 188 6.70 -11.08 -3.11
CA GLY A 188 5.51 -10.43 -3.62
C GLY A 188 5.11 -10.81 -5.04
N LYS A 189 5.32 -9.90 -5.99
CA LYS A 189 4.90 -10.09 -7.39
C LYS A 189 5.53 -11.28 -8.12
N ALA A 190 6.66 -11.82 -7.63
CA ALA A 190 7.34 -12.95 -8.27
C ALA A 190 6.76 -14.31 -7.87
N GLU A 191 6.25 -14.45 -6.65
CA GLU A 191 5.84 -15.73 -6.07
C GLU A 191 4.38 -15.75 -5.57
N ASP A 192 3.70 -14.61 -5.61
CA ASP A 192 2.32 -14.49 -5.16
C ASP A 192 1.42 -13.99 -6.29
N ALA A 193 0.44 -14.82 -6.69
CA ALA A 193 -0.42 -14.54 -7.82
C ALA A 193 -1.26 -13.26 -7.62
N TYR A 194 -1.71 -12.98 -6.37
CA TYR A 194 -2.46 -11.77 -6.10
C TYR A 194 -1.58 -10.51 -6.21
N GLN A 195 -0.38 -10.54 -5.64
CA GLN A 195 0.58 -9.44 -5.73
C GLN A 195 1.01 -9.18 -7.18
N SER A 196 1.19 -10.24 -7.97
CA SER A 196 1.52 -10.11 -9.39
C SER A 196 0.50 -9.26 -10.14
N VAL A 197 -0.80 -9.58 -10.06
CA VAL A 197 -1.85 -8.83 -10.75
C VAL A 197 -2.17 -7.49 -10.09
N TYR A 198 -1.90 -7.34 -8.78
CA TYR A 198 -2.00 -6.06 -8.08
C TYR A 198 -0.98 -5.06 -8.62
N HIS A 199 0.29 -5.42 -8.64
CA HIS A 199 1.39 -4.55 -9.09
C HIS A 199 1.34 -4.24 -10.59
N ASN A 200 0.81 -5.16 -11.39
CA ASN A 200 0.57 -4.94 -12.82
C ASN A 200 -0.75 -4.20 -13.11
N HIS A 201 -1.44 -3.71 -12.07
CA HIS A 201 -2.72 -3.00 -12.18
C HIS A 201 -3.82 -3.76 -12.93
N THR A 202 -3.68 -5.10 -13.07
CA THR A 202 -4.61 -5.96 -13.82
C THR A 202 -6.00 -5.96 -13.19
N MET A 203 -6.08 -5.95 -11.85
CA MET A 203 -7.33 -5.87 -11.10
C MET A 203 -7.79 -4.43 -10.82
N CYS A 204 -7.12 -3.42 -11.38
CA CYS A 204 -7.40 -2.02 -11.12
C CYS A 204 -8.86 -1.68 -11.50
N PRO A 205 -9.70 -1.17 -10.58
CA PRO A 205 -11.06 -0.78 -10.90
C PRO A 205 -11.09 0.40 -11.92
N PRO A 206 -12.13 0.52 -12.74
CA PRO A 206 -12.24 1.60 -13.74
C PRO A 206 -12.07 3.01 -13.16
N HIS A 207 -12.62 3.26 -11.96
CA HIS A 207 -12.48 4.55 -11.29
C HIS A 207 -11.07 4.83 -10.76
N CYS A 208 -10.25 3.79 -10.54
CA CYS A 208 -8.83 3.94 -10.21
C CYS A 208 -7.96 4.15 -11.45
N GLN A 209 -8.35 3.60 -12.61
CA GLN A 209 -7.64 3.83 -13.89
C GLN A 209 -7.62 5.31 -14.29
N ASN A 210 -8.69 6.03 -13.99
CA ASN A 210 -8.82 7.47 -14.22
C ASN A 210 -9.02 8.22 -12.90
N CYS A 211 -8.15 7.95 -11.93
CA CYS A 211 -8.28 8.46 -10.57
C CYS A 211 -8.10 9.98 -10.51
N LYS A 212 -9.13 10.68 -10.07
CA LYS A 212 -9.13 12.14 -9.90
C LYS A 212 -8.38 12.61 -8.64
N TYR A 213 -7.90 11.66 -7.83
CA TYR A 213 -7.30 11.91 -6.53
C TYR A 213 -5.79 11.67 -6.49
N GLN A 214 -5.20 11.19 -7.60
CA GLN A 214 -3.75 10.97 -7.75
C GLN A 214 -3.08 12.23 -8.33
N GLN A 215 -3.26 13.34 -7.68
CA GLN A 215 -2.73 14.63 -8.12
C GLN A 215 -2.53 15.58 -6.93
N LEU A 216 -1.86 16.69 -7.19
CA LEU A 216 -1.84 17.86 -6.32
C LEU A 216 -2.96 18.83 -6.71
N PRO A 217 -3.53 19.57 -5.75
CA PRO A 217 -3.32 19.48 -4.30
C PRO A 217 -3.95 18.21 -3.72
N ARG A 218 -3.30 17.63 -2.70
CA ARG A 218 -3.78 16.44 -1.98
C ARG A 218 -5.00 16.75 -1.13
N PHE A 219 -5.80 15.74 -0.78
CA PHE A 219 -7.02 15.91 0.02
C PHE A 219 -6.81 15.73 1.54
N GLY A 220 -5.80 14.96 1.96
CA GLY A 220 -5.40 14.85 3.36
C GLY A 220 -4.66 16.08 3.86
N ASP A 221 -4.63 16.33 5.17
CA ASP A 221 -3.75 17.31 5.79
C ASP A 221 -2.29 16.85 5.67
N ILE A 222 -2.08 15.54 5.76
CA ILE A 222 -0.81 14.86 5.56
C ILE A 222 -0.98 13.75 4.53
N THR A 223 -0.01 13.57 3.62
CA THR A 223 0.08 12.38 2.75
C THR A 223 1.26 11.55 3.19
N ILE A 224 1.09 10.23 3.26
CA ILE A 224 2.17 9.29 3.56
C ILE A 224 2.27 8.17 2.53
N GLY A 225 3.46 7.59 2.41
CA GLY A 225 3.71 6.44 1.55
C GLY A 225 5.12 5.88 1.70
N ASP A 226 5.46 4.88 0.90
CA ASP A 226 6.83 4.41 0.76
C ASP A 226 7.65 5.40 -0.06
N PHE A 227 8.89 5.66 0.34
CA PHE A 227 9.78 6.54 -0.41
C PHE A 227 10.67 5.76 -1.38
N TRP A 228 10.06 5.11 -2.38
CA TRP A 228 10.78 4.35 -3.39
C TRP A 228 11.82 5.19 -4.13
N GLY A 229 13.04 4.64 -4.28
CA GLY A 229 14.13 5.29 -5.00
C GLY A 229 14.92 6.31 -4.19
N ILE A 230 14.60 6.55 -2.92
CA ILE A 230 15.34 7.49 -2.07
C ILE A 230 16.82 7.10 -1.89
N SER A 231 17.14 5.79 -1.88
CA SER A 231 18.51 5.29 -1.78
C SER A 231 19.45 5.81 -2.86
N LYS A 232 18.94 6.14 -4.05
CA LYS A 232 19.72 6.78 -5.12
C LYS A 232 20.01 8.26 -4.85
N ARG A 233 19.29 8.89 -3.93
CA ARG A 233 19.40 10.31 -3.60
C ARG A 233 20.17 10.58 -2.30
N MET A 234 20.10 9.60 -1.40
CA MET A 234 20.70 9.69 -0.05
C MET A 234 21.33 8.34 0.31
N PRO A 235 22.40 7.90 -0.40
CA PRO A 235 22.98 6.56 -0.23
C PRO A 235 23.61 6.31 1.14
N GLU A 236 23.83 7.36 1.94
CA GLU A 236 24.46 7.31 3.25
C GLU A 236 23.60 6.70 4.38
N PHE A 237 22.30 6.48 4.14
CA PHE A 237 21.38 5.94 5.15
C PHE A 237 21.11 4.46 4.96
N ASP A 238 20.78 3.76 6.05
CA ASP A 238 20.27 2.38 6.02
C ASP A 238 18.77 2.37 5.70
N TYR A 239 18.42 1.96 4.49
CA TYR A 239 17.04 1.86 4.01
C TYR A 239 16.42 0.47 4.19
N THR A 240 17.16 -0.50 4.70
CA THR A 240 16.70 -1.91 4.79
C THR A 240 15.43 -2.05 5.63
N LYS A 241 15.24 -1.15 6.60
CA LYS A 241 14.08 -1.10 7.49
C LYS A 241 12.90 -0.29 6.95
N GLY A 242 13.07 0.41 5.83
CA GLY A 242 12.06 1.21 5.15
C GLY A 242 12.09 2.69 5.47
N VAL A 243 11.75 3.50 4.47
CA VAL A 243 11.64 4.96 4.55
C VAL A 243 10.24 5.39 4.16
N SER A 244 9.60 6.21 4.98
CA SER A 244 8.34 6.86 4.64
C SER A 244 8.60 8.20 3.97
N VAL A 245 7.81 8.51 2.93
CA VAL A 245 7.59 9.88 2.52
C VAL A 245 6.46 10.48 3.36
N VAL A 246 6.63 11.71 3.80
CA VAL A 246 5.60 12.53 4.44
C VAL A 246 5.46 13.81 3.66
N ILE A 247 4.25 14.16 3.26
CA ILE A 247 3.93 15.40 2.57
C ILE A 247 2.93 16.16 3.45
N CYS A 248 3.32 17.32 3.96
CA CYS A 248 2.44 18.19 4.74
C CYS A 248 1.71 19.14 3.79
N ASN A 249 0.42 18.87 3.57
CA ASN A 249 -0.36 19.51 2.51
C ASN A 249 -0.95 20.87 2.92
N ASN A 250 -0.91 21.21 4.19
CA ASN A 250 -1.36 22.49 4.76
C ASN A 250 -0.67 22.76 6.11
N GLU A 251 -0.89 23.96 6.66
CA GLU A 251 -0.31 24.39 7.93
C GLU A 251 -0.75 23.51 9.10
N LYS A 252 -2.00 23.03 9.12
CA LYS A 252 -2.53 22.16 10.16
C LYS A 252 -1.82 20.80 10.18
N GLY A 253 -1.61 20.20 9.01
CA GLY A 253 -0.85 18.97 8.85
C GLY A 253 0.62 19.13 9.23
N GLN A 254 1.24 20.25 8.84
CA GLN A 254 2.60 20.58 9.22
C GLN A 254 2.73 20.73 10.75
N ALA A 255 1.89 21.54 11.37
CA ALA A 255 1.90 21.76 12.81
C ALA A 255 1.68 20.47 13.61
N PHE A 256 0.85 19.55 13.11
CA PHE A 256 0.65 18.25 13.75
C PHE A 256 1.87 17.33 13.59
N PHE A 257 2.48 17.29 12.42
CA PHE A 257 3.71 16.52 12.17
C PHE A 257 4.88 17.02 13.02
N ASP A 258 4.98 18.32 13.23
CA ASP A 258 6.05 18.94 14.03
C ASP A 258 5.93 18.72 15.54
N GLN A 259 4.79 18.18 16.02
CA GLN A 259 4.64 17.73 17.41
C GLN A 259 5.45 16.45 17.71
N ILE A 260 5.88 15.73 16.68
CA ILE A 260 6.72 14.54 16.87
C ILE A 260 8.15 15.00 17.18
N SER A 261 8.65 14.58 18.34
CA SER A 261 10.01 14.93 18.80
C SER A 261 11.08 14.43 17.82
N GLU A 262 12.13 15.21 17.63
CA GLU A 262 13.26 14.86 16.77
C GLU A 262 13.93 13.54 17.21
N GLN A 263 13.91 13.21 18.51
CA GLN A 263 14.45 11.95 19.05
C GLN A 263 13.64 10.72 18.60
N GLU A 264 12.42 10.89 18.14
CA GLU A 264 11.60 9.78 17.61
C GLU A 264 11.98 9.41 16.18
N PHE A 265 12.98 10.09 15.59
CA PHE A 265 13.47 9.82 14.24
C PHE A 265 14.94 9.41 14.21
N THR A 266 15.26 8.39 13.42
CA THR A 266 16.63 8.16 12.92
C THR A 266 16.89 9.07 11.71
N LEU A 267 15.85 9.33 10.91
CA LEU A 267 15.88 10.25 9.78
C LEU A 267 14.59 11.08 9.76
N LYS A 268 14.73 12.40 9.80
CA LYS A 268 13.69 13.36 9.41
C LYS A 268 14.41 14.46 8.60
N LYS A 269 14.24 14.44 7.30
CA LYS A 269 14.91 15.37 6.40
C LYS A 269 13.92 15.91 5.39
N GLU A 270 13.82 17.23 5.30
CA GLU A 270 13.09 17.89 4.23
C GLU A 270 13.80 17.65 2.90
N VAL A 271 13.04 17.30 1.88
CA VAL A 271 13.53 16.94 0.56
C VAL A 271 12.64 17.54 -0.53
N PRO A 272 13.16 17.81 -1.72
CA PRO A 272 12.35 18.27 -2.84
C PRO A 272 11.25 17.25 -3.20
N LEU A 273 10.01 17.71 -3.37
CA LEU A 273 8.87 16.87 -3.75
C LEU A 273 9.14 16.03 -5.01
N LYS A 274 9.89 16.57 -5.97
CA LYS A 274 10.33 15.87 -7.20
C LYS A 274 11.21 14.63 -6.96
N TRP A 275 11.68 14.40 -5.72
CA TRP A 275 12.44 13.21 -5.38
C TRP A 275 11.55 11.97 -5.17
N ILE A 276 10.24 12.15 -5.05
CA ILE A 276 9.26 11.06 -4.98
C ILE A 276 9.20 10.38 -6.36
N GLY A 277 10.16 9.47 -6.63
CA GLY A 277 10.31 8.80 -7.91
C GLY A 277 9.22 7.76 -8.15
N GLY A 278 9.35 6.58 -7.54
CA GLY A 278 8.47 5.43 -7.79
C GLY A 278 6.99 5.64 -7.48
N ASN A 279 6.65 6.61 -6.61
CA ASN A 279 5.26 6.98 -6.28
C ASN A 279 4.81 8.31 -6.92
N GLY A 280 5.63 8.91 -7.78
CA GLY A 280 5.36 10.21 -8.42
C GLY A 280 4.04 10.23 -9.21
N TYR A 281 3.68 9.10 -9.81
CA TYR A 281 2.39 8.94 -10.50
C TYR A 281 1.19 9.35 -9.64
N ALA A 282 1.25 9.13 -8.32
CA ALA A 282 0.17 9.47 -7.39
C ALA A 282 0.02 10.99 -7.15
N LEU A 283 0.90 11.80 -7.72
CA LEU A 283 0.94 13.26 -7.58
C LEU A 283 0.74 14.01 -8.91
N GLU A 284 0.86 13.32 -10.05
CA GLU A 284 0.96 13.97 -11.37
C GLU A 284 -0.38 14.08 -12.12
N GLY A 285 -1.42 13.40 -11.68
CA GLY A 285 -2.72 13.42 -12.35
C GLY A 285 -2.75 12.70 -13.71
N LYS A 286 -1.70 11.94 -14.04
CA LYS A 286 -1.51 11.33 -15.38
C LYS A 286 -1.86 9.83 -15.42
N HIS A 287 -2.76 9.38 -14.56
CA HIS A 287 -3.05 7.96 -14.45
C HIS A 287 -4.05 7.51 -15.52
N ASN A 288 -3.54 7.05 -16.64
CA ASN A 288 -4.26 6.26 -17.66
C ASN A 288 -3.59 4.88 -17.77
N TYR A 289 -3.57 4.12 -16.67
CA TYR A 289 -2.94 2.81 -16.69
C TYR A 289 -3.99 1.71 -16.82
N ALA A 290 -4.23 1.27 -18.05
CA ALA A 290 -4.93 0.02 -18.30
C ALA A 290 -3.90 -1.09 -18.52
N SER A 291 -3.86 -2.07 -17.62
CA SER A 291 -3.02 -3.26 -17.82
C SER A 291 -3.42 -3.96 -19.12
N PRO A 292 -2.47 -4.33 -20.01
CA PRO A 292 -2.79 -5.07 -21.22
C PRO A 292 -3.37 -6.46 -20.93
N TYR A 293 -3.17 -6.98 -19.71
CA TYR A 293 -3.69 -8.30 -19.28
C TYR A 293 -5.11 -8.25 -18.71
N ARG A 294 -5.66 -7.05 -18.54
CA ARG A 294 -6.91 -6.86 -17.81
C ARG A 294 -8.05 -7.68 -18.38
N ASP A 295 -8.36 -7.51 -19.66
CA ASP A 295 -9.52 -8.15 -20.27
C ASP A 295 -9.38 -9.66 -20.27
N ALA A 296 -8.21 -10.16 -20.65
CA ALA A 296 -7.91 -11.60 -20.60
C ALA A 296 -8.03 -12.18 -19.18
N PHE A 297 -7.56 -11.46 -18.16
CA PHE A 297 -7.70 -11.88 -16.76
C PHE A 297 -9.16 -11.91 -16.33
N PHE A 298 -9.94 -10.85 -16.63
CA PHE A 298 -11.35 -10.77 -16.24
C PHE A 298 -12.21 -11.84 -16.90
N ASP A 299 -11.87 -12.25 -18.14
CA ASP A 299 -12.55 -13.35 -18.83
C ASP A 299 -12.27 -14.69 -18.13
N LYS A 300 -11.01 -14.91 -17.71
CA LYS A 300 -10.60 -16.19 -17.12
C LYS A 300 -10.93 -16.32 -15.64
N VAL A 301 -10.81 -15.25 -14.84
CA VAL A 301 -10.98 -15.34 -13.38
C VAL A 301 -12.40 -15.72 -12.95
N ARG A 302 -13.38 -15.63 -13.84
CA ARG A 302 -14.78 -16.05 -13.57
C ARG A 302 -14.95 -17.56 -13.56
N THR A 303 -14.16 -18.27 -14.36
CA THR A 303 -14.35 -19.71 -14.62
C THR A 303 -13.16 -20.54 -14.18
N GLU A 304 -11.99 -19.95 -14.03
CA GLU A 304 -10.74 -20.63 -13.68
C GLU A 304 -10.31 -20.30 -12.24
N PRO A 305 -9.53 -21.18 -11.60
CA PRO A 305 -8.82 -20.83 -10.36
C PRO A 305 -7.95 -19.61 -10.55
N PHE A 306 -7.83 -18.77 -9.51
CA PHE A 306 -7.20 -17.43 -9.59
C PHE A 306 -5.79 -17.48 -10.20
N ALA A 307 -4.90 -18.33 -9.70
CA ALA A 307 -3.53 -18.44 -10.21
C ALA A 307 -3.49 -18.92 -11.67
N LYS A 308 -4.41 -19.83 -12.07
CA LYS A 308 -4.53 -20.28 -13.46
C LYS A 308 -5.03 -19.16 -14.37
N ALA A 309 -5.98 -18.35 -13.91
CA ALA A 309 -6.47 -17.19 -14.65
C ALA A 309 -5.36 -16.15 -14.89
N VAL A 310 -4.51 -15.91 -13.87
CA VAL A 310 -3.34 -15.04 -13.99
C VAL A 310 -2.39 -15.56 -15.06
N LYS A 311 -2.01 -16.84 -15.00
CA LYS A 311 -1.13 -17.46 -15.99
C LYS A 311 -1.70 -17.34 -17.41
N LEU A 312 -2.95 -17.73 -17.61
CA LEU A 312 -3.58 -17.69 -18.94
C LEU A 312 -3.65 -16.26 -19.52
N ALA A 313 -3.91 -15.26 -18.66
CA ALA A 313 -3.93 -13.89 -19.08
C ALA A 313 -2.55 -13.39 -19.55
N PHE A 314 -1.47 -13.79 -18.88
CA PHE A 314 -0.12 -13.39 -19.21
C PHE A 314 0.43 -14.15 -20.42
N ASP A 315 0.14 -15.45 -20.54
CA ASP A 315 0.57 -16.29 -21.67
C ASP A 315 -0.03 -15.84 -23.01
N GLN A 316 -1.29 -15.35 -23.01
CA GLN A 316 -1.95 -14.85 -24.23
C GLN A 316 -1.24 -13.66 -24.88
N GLN A 317 -0.34 -12.99 -24.17
CA GLN A 317 0.37 -11.81 -24.65
C GLN A 317 1.86 -12.06 -24.97
N ASN A 318 2.31 -13.32 -25.01
CA ASN A 318 3.72 -13.70 -25.27
C ASN A 318 4.74 -13.02 -24.32
N LEU A 319 4.35 -12.70 -23.11
CA LEU A 319 5.23 -12.14 -22.10
C LEU A 319 5.52 -13.24 -21.08
N GLY A 320 6.71 -13.76 -21.14
CA GLY A 320 7.35 -14.80 -20.35
C GLY A 320 6.51 -15.56 -19.32
N ALA A 321 6.43 -16.86 -19.47
CA ALA A 321 5.64 -17.75 -18.62
C ALA A 321 5.92 -17.52 -17.13
N ILE A 322 4.87 -17.42 -16.32
CA ILE A 322 5.00 -17.63 -14.87
C ILE A 322 5.52 -19.05 -14.69
N PRO A 323 6.65 -19.28 -14.01
CA PRO A 323 7.19 -20.63 -13.81
C PRO A 323 6.12 -21.57 -13.23
N SER A 324 6.11 -22.83 -13.71
CA SER A 324 5.07 -23.83 -13.33
C SER A 324 5.01 -24.13 -11.83
N GLU A 325 6.08 -23.87 -11.11
CA GLU A 325 6.21 -23.98 -9.68
C GLU A 325 5.27 -23.02 -8.89
N PHE A 326 4.83 -21.91 -9.49
CA PHE A 326 3.91 -20.96 -8.84
C PHE A 326 2.44 -21.39 -8.86
N LEU A 327 2.14 -22.48 -9.55
CA LEU A 327 0.78 -22.99 -9.73
C LEU A 327 0.35 -23.99 -8.65
N ASN A 328 1.28 -24.49 -7.83
CA ASN A 328 0.99 -25.44 -6.77
C ASN A 328 1.47 -24.93 -5.40
N PRO A 329 0.58 -24.30 -4.61
CA PRO A 329 0.94 -23.70 -3.33
C PRO A 329 1.45 -24.71 -2.27
N LEU A 330 1.08 -25.99 -2.41
CA LEU A 330 1.35 -27.01 -1.40
C LEU A 330 2.66 -27.80 -1.63
N GLN A 331 3.31 -27.72 -2.79
CA GLN A 331 4.53 -28.47 -3.08
C GLN A 331 5.85 -27.78 -2.68
N PHE A 332 5.82 -26.50 -2.29
CA PHE A 332 7.06 -25.71 -2.07
C PHE A 332 7.74 -25.93 -0.73
N HIS A 333 7.15 -26.69 0.19
CA HIS A 333 7.60 -26.70 1.59
C HIS A 333 8.73 -27.66 1.98
N SER A 334 9.19 -28.53 1.08
CA SER A 334 10.19 -29.55 1.49
C SER A 334 11.65 -29.24 1.18
N GLN A 335 12.01 -28.12 0.56
CA GLN A 335 13.40 -27.88 0.08
C GLN A 335 14.08 -26.56 0.47
N GLN A 336 13.52 -25.69 1.30
CA GLN A 336 14.20 -24.44 1.67
C GLN A 336 14.80 -24.43 3.06
N ILE A 337 15.86 -25.21 3.27
CA ILE A 337 16.90 -24.86 4.23
C ILE A 337 18.18 -24.60 3.43
N GLY A 338 18.55 -23.32 3.29
CA GLY A 338 19.87 -22.85 2.87
C GLY A 338 20.03 -22.47 1.42
N PHE A 339 19.62 -21.26 1.02
CA PHE A 339 20.26 -20.56 -0.10
C PHE A 339 20.20 -19.04 0.12
N GLN A 340 21.36 -18.48 0.30
CA GLN A 340 21.67 -17.06 0.18
C GLN A 340 21.86 -16.79 -1.31
N TYR A 341 20.97 -16.04 -1.97
CA TYR A 341 21.15 -15.64 -3.37
C TYR A 341 21.54 -14.17 -3.45
N ASP A 342 22.74 -13.97 -4.00
CA ASP A 342 23.27 -12.68 -4.41
C ASP A 342 22.67 -12.30 -5.78
N LEU A 343 22.29 -11.05 -5.98
CA LEU A 343 21.67 -10.50 -7.20
C LEU A 343 22.52 -10.72 -8.47
N TYR A 344 23.79 -11.13 -8.32
CA TYR A 344 24.74 -11.38 -9.43
C TYR A 344 24.57 -12.74 -10.13
N THR A 345 23.84 -13.69 -9.55
CA THR A 345 23.70 -15.04 -10.14
C THR A 345 22.53 -15.17 -11.12
N TRP A 346 21.66 -14.19 -11.23
CA TRP A 346 20.51 -14.22 -12.14
C TRP A 346 20.94 -14.09 -13.62
N GLU A 347 22.00 -13.35 -13.90
CA GLU A 347 22.53 -13.19 -15.26
C GLU A 347 23.24 -14.44 -15.82
N GLN A 348 23.62 -15.39 -14.99
CA GLN A 348 24.36 -16.58 -15.43
C GLN A 348 23.48 -17.81 -15.77
N HIS A 349 22.17 -17.75 -15.53
CA HIS A 349 21.25 -18.86 -15.82
C HIS A 349 20.25 -18.56 -16.96
N LEU A 350 20.45 -17.49 -17.71
CA LEU A 350 19.72 -17.27 -18.95
C LEU A 350 20.32 -18.15 -20.04
N ASP A 351 19.51 -19.13 -20.49
CA ASP A 351 19.84 -19.98 -21.64
C ASP A 351 20.18 -19.11 -22.85
N SER A 352 21.25 -19.49 -23.56
CA SER A 352 21.83 -18.80 -24.73
C SER A 352 20.88 -18.66 -25.93
N SER A 353 19.61 -19.10 -25.79
CA SER A 353 18.56 -19.04 -26.84
C SER A 353 17.72 -17.76 -26.80
N MET A 354 17.85 -16.90 -25.77
CA MET A 354 17.08 -15.66 -25.71
C MET A 354 17.69 -14.55 -26.59
N THR A 355 16.91 -14.01 -27.49
CA THR A 355 17.32 -12.92 -28.39
C THR A 355 17.51 -11.60 -27.64
N ARG A 356 18.47 -10.76 -28.08
CA ARG A 356 18.73 -9.41 -27.51
C ARG A 356 17.50 -8.51 -27.41
N ALA A 357 16.46 -8.75 -28.22
CA ALA A 357 15.20 -8.03 -28.16
C ALA A 357 14.39 -8.33 -26.89
N THR A 358 14.42 -9.58 -26.39
CA THR A 358 13.75 -10.00 -25.15
C THR A 358 14.41 -9.39 -23.92
N ILE A 359 15.75 -9.26 -23.93
CA ILE A 359 16.52 -8.63 -22.85
C ILE A 359 16.24 -7.11 -22.80
N ALA A 360 16.12 -6.45 -23.95
CA ALA A 360 15.80 -5.02 -24.02
C ALA A 360 14.38 -4.71 -23.50
N SER A 361 13.39 -5.60 -23.72
CA SER A 361 12.03 -5.43 -23.20
C SER A 361 11.97 -5.62 -21.69
N LEU A 362 12.77 -6.53 -21.13
CA LEU A 362 12.89 -6.73 -19.69
C LEU A 362 13.62 -5.57 -19.00
N SER A 363 14.66 -5.00 -19.61
CA SER A 363 15.37 -3.84 -19.06
C SER A 363 14.51 -2.57 -19.06
N SER A 364 13.58 -2.40 -19.99
CA SER A 364 12.63 -1.27 -19.98
C SER A 364 11.61 -1.35 -18.84
N ILE A 365 11.28 -2.56 -18.36
CA ILE A 365 10.42 -2.77 -17.19
C ILE A 365 11.19 -2.46 -15.89
N TYR A 366 12.51 -2.67 -15.86
CA TYR A 366 13.35 -2.41 -14.68
C TYR A 366 13.80 -0.94 -14.52
N ASN A 367 13.74 -0.12 -15.55
CA ASN A 367 14.10 1.30 -15.46
C ASN A 367 12.98 2.20 -14.84
N TRP A 368 11.88 1.61 -14.37
CA TRP A 368 10.78 2.30 -13.67
C TRP A 368 10.78 2.06 -12.15
N PHE A 369 11.90 1.54 -11.59
CA PHE A 369 12.09 1.43 -10.12
C PHE A 369 13.18 2.36 -9.62
#